data_cb7950f468ace9e6dcb95414206704b1
#
_entry.id   cb7950f468ace9e6dcb95414206704b1
#
_cell.length_a   1.000
_cell.length_b   1.000
_cell.length_c   1.000
_cell.angle_alpha   90.00
_cell.angle_beta   90.00
_cell.angle_gamma   90.00
#
_symmetry.space_group_name_H-M   'P 1'
#
loop_
_entity.id
_entity.type
_entity.pdbx_description
1 polymer ?
#
loop_
_entity_poly.entity_id
_entity_poly.type
_entity_poly.pdbx_seq_one_letter_code
_entity_poly.pdbx_strand_id
1 'polypeptide(L)'
;MNKADIAGKVQEVLGGTKADAERAVECVIECITGGLKSGDEVSIAGLGIFSAKARPARTGRNPRTGETIRIAATRTPKFRPAKALKDSVK
;
A
#
# COMPACT_ATOMS: atom_id res chain seq x y z
N MET A 1 2.63 2.29 16.51
CA MET A 1 1.88 1.05 16.19
C MET A 1 2.52 0.39 14.98
N ASN A 2 2.75 -0.90 15.04
CA ASN A 2 3.34 -1.68 13.96
C ASN A 2 2.47 -2.91 13.64
N LYS A 3 2.94 -3.76 12.74
CA LYS A 3 2.21 -4.95 12.34
C LYS A 3 1.94 -5.91 13.51
N ALA A 4 2.88 -6.05 14.41
CA ALA A 4 2.73 -6.90 15.59
C ALA A 4 1.63 -6.38 16.54
N ASP A 5 1.54 -5.07 16.70
CA ASP A 5 0.50 -4.44 17.53
C ASP A 5 -0.88 -4.66 16.92
N ILE A 6 -0.98 -4.56 15.60
CA ILE A 6 -2.24 -4.83 14.88
C ILE A 6 -2.62 -6.30 15.05
N ALA A 7 -1.66 -7.21 14.93
CA ALA A 7 -1.90 -8.65 15.11
C ALA A 7 -2.41 -8.96 16.52
N GLY A 8 -1.88 -8.29 17.54
CA GLY A 8 -2.37 -8.44 18.90
C GLY A 8 -3.83 -8.07 19.06
N LYS A 9 -4.26 -6.98 18.44
CA LYS A 9 -5.67 -6.56 18.45
C LYS A 9 -6.56 -7.50 17.66
N VAL A 10 -6.08 -8.04 16.55
CA VAL A 10 -6.80 -9.04 15.77
C VAL A 10 -7.01 -10.31 16.59
N GLN A 11 -5.98 -10.73 17.33
CA GLN A 11 -6.08 -11.90 18.21
C GLN A 11 -7.18 -11.72 19.27
N GLU A 12 -7.30 -10.54 19.85
CA GLU A 12 -8.34 -10.23 20.82
C GLU A 12 -9.75 -10.43 20.24
N VAL A 13 -9.93 -10.07 18.97
CA VAL A 13 -11.23 -10.17 18.29
C VAL A 13 -11.51 -11.61 17.84
N LEU A 14 -10.54 -12.26 17.22
CA LEU A 14 -10.73 -13.60 16.63
C LEU A 14 -10.61 -14.72 17.65
N GLY A 15 -9.83 -14.53 18.71
CA GLY A 15 -9.39 -15.61 19.57
C GLY A 15 -8.28 -16.42 18.87
N GLY A 16 -7.94 -17.57 19.39
CA GLY A 16 -6.91 -18.43 18.84
C GLY A 16 -5.50 -17.99 19.19
N THR A 17 -4.53 -18.44 18.40
CA THR A 17 -3.14 -18.18 18.67
C THR A 17 -2.64 -16.87 18.08
N LYS A 18 -1.55 -16.35 18.62
CA LYS A 18 -0.88 -15.17 18.07
C LYS A 18 -0.39 -15.42 16.64
N ALA A 19 0.08 -16.63 16.35
CA ALA A 19 0.53 -16.99 15.01
C ALA A 19 -0.61 -16.92 14.00
N ASP A 20 -1.82 -17.33 14.37
CA ASP A 20 -2.98 -17.24 13.50
C ASP A 20 -3.36 -15.80 13.22
N ALA A 21 -3.30 -14.93 14.23
CA ALA A 21 -3.55 -13.50 14.07
C ALA A 21 -2.52 -12.83 13.17
N GLU A 22 -1.25 -13.19 13.31
CA GLU A 22 -0.18 -12.68 12.45
C GLU A 22 -0.39 -13.09 11.00
N ARG A 23 -0.81 -14.34 10.75
CA ARG A 23 -1.12 -14.82 9.40
C ARG A 23 -2.31 -14.10 8.80
N ALA A 24 -3.32 -13.79 9.60
CA ALA A 24 -4.49 -13.05 9.14
C ALA A 24 -4.11 -11.64 8.69
N VAL A 25 -3.31 -10.93 9.48
CA VAL A 25 -2.81 -9.60 9.13
C VAL A 25 -1.94 -9.65 7.87
N GLU A 26 -1.04 -10.62 7.79
CA GLU A 26 -0.17 -10.81 6.63
C GLU A 26 -1.00 -11.09 5.37
N CYS A 27 -2.05 -11.87 5.48
CA CYS A 27 -2.96 -12.16 4.37
C CYS A 27 -3.60 -10.87 3.83
N VAL A 28 -4.06 -9.98 4.70
CA VAL A 28 -4.63 -8.68 4.28
C VAL A 28 -3.59 -7.86 3.52
N ILE A 29 -2.38 -7.77 4.04
CA ILE A 29 -1.29 -7.02 3.41
C ILE A 29 -0.95 -7.62 2.04
N GLU A 30 -0.86 -8.93 1.94
CA GLU A 30 -0.57 -9.62 0.69
C GLU A 30 -1.68 -9.44 -0.34
N CYS A 31 -2.94 -9.41 0.09
CA CYS A 31 -4.06 -9.13 -0.80
C CYS A 31 -3.96 -7.73 -1.40
N ILE A 32 -3.63 -6.74 -0.59
CA ILE A 32 -3.46 -5.36 -1.05
C ILE A 32 -2.28 -5.28 -2.02
N THR A 33 -1.15 -5.84 -1.64
CA THR A 33 0.06 -5.84 -2.47
C THR A 33 -0.15 -6.57 -3.79
N GLY A 34 -0.79 -7.73 -3.74
CA GLY A 34 -1.07 -8.53 -4.94
C GLY A 34 -2.03 -7.83 -5.89
N GLY A 35 -3.07 -7.19 -5.35
CA GLY A 35 -3.99 -6.39 -6.16
C GLY A 35 -3.29 -5.26 -6.88
N LEU A 36 -2.41 -4.55 -6.19
CA LEU A 36 -1.64 -3.46 -6.78
C LEU A 36 -0.65 -3.95 -7.85
N LYS A 37 -0.03 -5.10 -7.63
CA LYS A 37 0.86 -5.71 -8.63
C LYS A 37 0.11 -6.07 -9.91
N SER A 38 -1.13 -6.49 -9.78
CA SER A 38 -1.99 -6.82 -10.92
C SER A 38 -2.58 -5.61 -11.62
N GLY A 39 -2.35 -4.41 -11.09
CA GLY A 39 -2.88 -3.18 -11.65
C GLY A 39 -4.28 -2.82 -11.19
N ASP A 40 -4.81 -3.56 -10.22
CA ASP A 40 -6.14 -3.29 -9.67
C ASP A 40 -6.09 -2.25 -8.57
N GLU A 41 -7.21 -1.57 -8.35
CA GLU A 41 -7.40 -0.75 -7.17
C GLU A 41 -7.91 -1.63 -6.04
N VAL A 42 -7.49 -1.31 -4.81
CA VAL A 42 -7.99 -1.98 -3.62
C VAL A 42 -8.75 -0.96 -2.79
N SER A 43 -10.07 -1.07 -2.80
CA SER A 43 -10.96 -0.17 -2.07
C SER A 43 -11.43 -0.81 -0.78
N ILE A 44 -11.14 -0.16 0.35
CA ILE A 44 -11.55 -0.63 1.68
C ILE A 44 -12.46 0.44 2.26
N ALA A 45 -13.72 0.08 2.45
CA ALA A 45 -14.71 1.00 2.99
C ALA A 45 -14.29 1.52 4.37
N GLY A 46 -14.39 2.82 4.58
CA GLY A 46 -13.98 3.45 5.83
C GLY A 46 -12.50 3.73 5.98
N LEU A 47 -11.66 3.10 5.16
CA LEU A 47 -10.21 3.33 5.18
C LEU A 47 -9.75 4.18 4.00
N GLY A 48 -9.96 3.70 2.79
CA GLY A 48 -9.55 4.41 1.60
C GLY A 48 -9.30 3.50 0.42
N ILE A 49 -8.69 4.05 -0.60
CA ILE A 49 -8.40 3.35 -1.85
C ILE A 49 -6.89 3.33 -2.08
N PHE A 50 -6.35 2.12 -2.26
CA PHE A 50 -4.99 1.92 -2.70
C PHE A 50 -4.97 1.74 -4.21
N SER A 51 -4.07 2.42 -4.89
CA SER A 51 -3.92 2.30 -6.34
C SER A 51 -2.43 2.34 -6.71
N ALA A 52 -2.11 1.82 -7.87
CA ALA A 52 -0.76 1.91 -8.41
C ALA A 52 -0.81 2.81 -9.65
N LYS A 53 -0.10 3.92 -9.59
CA LYS A 53 -0.04 4.86 -10.70
C LYS A 53 1.17 4.53 -11.57
N ALA A 54 0.92 4.24 -12.84
CA ALA A 54 1.97 3.99 -13.81
C ALA A 54 2.60 5.31 -14.24
N ARG A 55 3.91 5.33 -14.27
CA ARG A 55 4.68 6.42 -14.86
C ARG A 55 5.43 5.87 -16.06
N PRO A 56 5.18 6.40 -17.28
CA PRO A 56 5.85 5.90 -18.47
C PRO A 56 7.35 6.20 -18.43
N ALA A 57 8.10 5.43 -19.19
CA ALA A 57 9.51 5.72 -19.40
C ALA A 57 9.67 7.11 -20.01
N ARG A 58 10.68 7.83 -19.58
CA ARG A 58 10.95 9.17 -20.08
C ARG A 58 12.47 9.37 -20.20
N THR A 59 12.85 10.40 -20.95
CA THR A 59 14.24 10.82 -20.99
C THR A 59 14.42 12.02 -20.07
N GLY A 60 15.50 12.01 -19.32
CA GLY A 60 15.91 13.13 -18.49
C GLY A 60 17.30 13.56 -18.88
N ARG A 61 17.79 14.65 -18.34
CA ARG A 61 19.14 15.15 -18.58
C ARG A 61 19.87 15.26 -17.25
N ASN A 62 21.08 14.72 -17.20
CA ASN A 62 21.92 14.86 -16.02
C ASN A 62 22.38 16.33 -15.93
N PRO A 63 22.02 17.06 -14.85
CA PRO A 63 22.38 18.48 -14.71
C PRO A 63 23.87 18.71 -14.57
N ARG A 64 24.64 17.70 -14.18
CA ARG A 64 26.10 17.79 -14.04
C ARG A 64 26.86 17.71 -15.35
N THR A 65 26.47 16.73 -16.19
CA THR A 65 27.21 16.37 -17.40
C THR A 65 26.47 16.77 -18.68
N GLY A 66 25.18 17.06 -18.57
CA GLY A 66 24.32 17.32 -19.72
C GLY A 66 23.96 16.06 -20.52
N GLU A 67 24.35 14.88 -20.04
CA GLU A 67 24.04 13.62 -20.70
C GLU A 67 22.56 13.29 -20.59
N THR A 68 22.02 12.69 -21.65
CA THR A 68 20.64 12.19 -21.65
C THR A 68 20.57 10.89 -20.87
N ILE A 69 19.68 10.84 -19.89
CA ILE A 69 19.44 9.67 -19.07
C ILE A 69 18.06 9.12 -19.40
N ARG A 70 17.98 7.81 -19.61
CA ARG A 70 16.69 7.15 -19.79
C ARG A 70 16.16 6.69 -18.43
N ILE A 71 15.00 7.23 -18.04
CA ILE A 71 14.31 6.84 -16.82
C ILE A 71 13.30 5.75 -17.18
N ALA A 72 13.48 4.56 -16.61
CA ALA A 72 12.61 3.43 -16.88
C ALA A 72 11.17 3.68 -16.39
N ALA A 73 10.21 3.02 -17.02
CA ALA A 73 8.83 3.03 -16.57
C ALA A 73 8.75 2.44 -15.18
N THR A 74 7.98 3.08 -14.30
CA THR A 74 7.78 2.62 -12.91
C THR A 74 6.30 2.69 -12.56
N ARG A 75 5.93 1.97 -11.50
CA ARG A 75 4.60 2.06 -10.90
C ARG A 75 4.77 2.46 -9.45
N THR A 76 4.04 3.50 -9.04
CA THR A 76 4.12 4.04 -7.68
C THR A 76 2.80 3.79 -6.97
N PRO A 77 2.82 3.15 -5.78
CA PRO A 77 1.60 2.99 -5.01
C PRO A 77 1.12 4.33 -4.46
N LYS A 78 -0.18 4.53 -4.49
CA LYS A 78 -0.86 5.72 -3.97
C LYS A 78 -1.96 5.30 -3.01
N PHE A 79 -2.16 6.07 -1.97
CA PHE A 79 -3.26 5.88 -1.05
C PHE A 79 -4.13 7.14 -1.00
N ARG A 80 -5.43 6.96 -1.25
CA ARG A 80 -6.43 8.02 -1.11
C ARG A 80 -7.29 7.72 0.11
N PRO A 81 -7.16 8.46 1.21
CA PRO A 81 -7.96 8.20 2.40
C PRO A 81 -9.44 8.46 2.15
N ALA A 82 -10.28 7.64 2.77
CA ALA A 82 -11.72 7.84 2.75
C ALA A 82 -12.10 9.03 3.64
N LYS A 83 -13.25 9.64 3.36
CA LYS A 83 -13.75 10.76 4.16
C LYS A 83 -13.89 10.37 5.64
N ALA A 84 -14.38 9.16 5.90
CA ALA A 84 -14.52 8.65 7.27
C ALA A 84 -13.19 8.62 8.01
N LEU A 85 -12.10 8.22 7.33
CA LEU A 85 -10.76 8.21 7.91
C LEU A 85 -10.27 9.63 8.18
N LYS A 86 -10.45 10.55 7.24
CA LYS A 86 -10.05 11.95 7.40
C LYS A 86 -10.77 12.58 8.59
N ASP A 87 -12.07 12.31 8.73
CA ASP A 87 -12.87 12.85 9.82
C ASP A 87 -12.46 12.27 11.18
N SER A 88 -12.03 11.01 11.20
CA SER A 88 -11.60 10.33 12.42
C SER A 88 -10.32 10.92 13.02
N VAL A 89 -9.42 11.44 12.18
CA VAL A 89 -8.09 11.88 12.62
C VAL A 89 -7.94 13.40 12.74
N LYS A 90 -9.01 14.11 12.52
CA LYS A 90 -9.02 15.57 12.69
C LYS A 90 -8.67 15.99 14.11
#